data_ad5b166ab8d60772466a3167986f2388
#
_entry.id   ad5b166ab8d60772466a3167986f2388
#
_cell.length_a   1.000
_cell.length_b   1.000
_cell.length_c   1.000
_cell.angle_alpha   90.00
_cell.angle_beta   90.00
_cell.angle_gamma   90.00
#
_symmetry.space_group_name_H-M   'P 1'
#
loop_
_entity.id
_entity.type
_entity.pdbx_description
1 polymer ?
#
loop_
_entity_poly.entity_id
_entity_poly.type
_entity_poly.pdbx_seq_one_letter_code
_entity_poly.pdbx_strand_id
1 'polypeptide(L)'
;SKLDIFGGSLWRPLMWVGEVGRAIDKILSADLKLINKQIFNLGNTKDNRKKSEIAEIIKTKFIPNLEIKYSGKDEDLRSYKVDFSKIEKTLDFKLEKTLEKAIEELIFSIKNKFFVDLDNLKFKNN
;
A
#
# COMPACT_ATOMS: atom_id res chain seq x y z
N SER A 1 2.97 17.67 -14.05
CA SER A 1 2.88 17.16 -12.65
C SER A 1 4.28 16.86 -12.14
N LYS A 2 4.54 17.14 -10.86
CA LYS A 2 5.82 16.87 -10.20
C LYS A 2 5.59 16.02 -8.97
N LEU A 3 6.53 15.11 -8.70
CA LEU A 3 6.52 14.24 -7.52
C LEU A 3 7.92 14.28 -6.88
N ASP A 4 8.00 14.79 -5.66
CA ASP A 4 9.22 14.74 -4.87
C ASP A 4 9.23 13.46 -4.02
N ILE A 5 10.32 12.69 -4.10
CA ILE A 5 10.49 11.43 -3.37
C ILE A 5 11.64 11.57 -2.40
N PHE A 6 11.32 11.33 -1.14
CA PHE A 6 12.29 11.24 -0.06
C PHE A 6 12.59 9.77 0.22
N GLY A 7 13.88 9.42 0.32
CA GLY A 7 14.29 8.05 0.60
C GLY A 7 13.87 7.03 -0.45
N GLY A 8 14.05 7.33 -1.74
CA GLY A 8 13.61 6.48 -2.85
C GLY A 8 14.05 5.02 -2.79
N SER A 9 15.20 4.73 -2.15
CA SER A 9 15.75 3.39 -1.96
C SER A 9 15.10 2.59 -0.83
N LEU A 10 14.29 3.24 0.02
CA LEU A 10 13.69 2.62 1.20
C LEU A 10 12.52 1.71 0.81
N TRP A 11 12.51 0.52 1.42
CA TRP A 11 11.44 -0.46 1.23
C TRP A 11 10.22 -0.15 2.07
N ARG A 12 9.04 -0.33 1.48
CA ARG A 12 7.74 -0.24 2.17
C ARG A 12 6.82 -1.36 1.70
N PRO A 13 6.18 -2.07 2.62
CA PRO A 13 5.06 -2.94 2.27
C PRO A 13 3.83 -2.06 1.98
N LEU A 14 3.18 -2.30 0.86
CA LEU A 14 2.00 -1.55 0.45
C LEU A 14 0.82 -2.48 0.20
N MET A 15 -0.35 -2.00 0.52
CA MET A 15 -1.59 -2.74 0.33
C MET A 15 -2.76 -1.75 0.19
N TRP A 16 -3.76 -2.13 -0.57
CA TRP A 16 -5.02 -1.40 -0.60
C TRP A 16 -5.78 -1.59 0.71
N VAL A 17 -6.26 -0.48 1.28
CA VAL A 17 -6.91 -0.48 2.61
C VAL A 17 -8.16 -1.37 2.69
N GLY A 18 -8.87 -1.55 1.58
CA GLY A 18 -10.04 -2.43 1.54
C GLY A 18 -9.75 -3.91 1.84
N GLU A 19 -8.49 -4.36 1.63
CA GLU A 19 -8.08 -5.71 2.00
C GLU A 19 -8.06 -5.94 3.53
N VAL A 20 -7.97 -4.86 4.31
CA VAL A 20 -8.08 -4.95 5.78
C VAL A 20 -9.48 -5.44 6.17
N GLY A 21 -10.53 -4.88 5.53
CA GLY A 21 -11.90 -5.32 5.78
C GLY A 21 -12.11 -6.80 5.44
N ARG A 22 -11.59 -7.24 4.28
CA ARG A 22 -11.65 -8.65 3.87
C ARG A 22 -10.90 -9.58 4.83
N ALA A 23 -9.72 -9.14 5.31
CA ALA A 23 -8.96 -9.94 6.28
C ALA A 23 -9.67 -10.05 7.62
N ILE A 24 -10.31 -8.98 8.10
CA ILE A 24 -11.11 -9.00 9.33
C ILE A 24 -12.27 -10.00 9.18
N ASP A 25 -13.01 -9.93 8.08
CA ASP A 25 -14.11 -10.86 7.80
C ASP A 25 -13.62 -12.32 7.78
N LYS A 26 -12.51 -12.57 7.09
CA LYS A 26 -11.88 -13.91 7.05
C LYS A 26 -11.47 -14.41 8.43
N ILE A 27 -10.88 -13.54 9.27
CA ILE A 27 -10.47 -13.89 10.64
C ILE A 27 -11.70 -14.18 11.51
N LEU A 28 -12.74 -13.35 11.44
CA LEU A 28 -13.96 -13.54 12.23
C LEU A 28 -14.71 -14.82 11.85
N SER A 29 -14.57 -15.28 10.62
CA SER A 29 -15.20 -16.51 10.11
C SER A 29 -14.32 -17.76 10.28
N ALA A 30 -13.10 -17.61 10.78
CA ALA A 30 -12.16 -18.72 10.91
C ALA A 30 -12.38 -19.53 12.21
N ASP A 31 -11.94 -20.81 12.20
CA ASP A 31 -11.90 -21.62 13.42
C ASP A 31 -11.03 -20.92 14.46
N LEU A 32 -11.56 -20.78 15.68
CA LEU A 32 -10.86 -20.17 16.81
C LEU A 32 -9.50 -20.82 17.09
N LYS A 33 -9.34 -22.11 16.82
CA LYS A 33 -8.05 -22.83 16.99
C LYS A 33 -6.96 -22.27 16.08
N LEU A 34 -7.30 -21.72 14.91
CA LEU A 34 -6.35 -21.17 13.96
C LEU A 34 -5.93 -19.74 14.30
N ILE A 35 -6.79 -18.99 15.00
CA ILE A 35 -6.59 -17.56 15.22
C ILE A 35 -6.28 -17.19 16.67
N ASN A 36 -6.63 -18.06 17.63
CA ASN A 36 -6.47 -17.74 19.04
C ASN A 36 -5.01 -17.44 19.39
N LYS A 37 -4.76 -16.29 19.98
CA LYS A 37 -3.43 -15.77 20.35
C LYS A 37 -2.45 -15.68 19.15
N GLN A 38 -2.96 -15.58 17.91
CA GLN A 38 -2.14 -15.43 16.72
C GLN A 38 -2.03 -13.95 16.33
N ILE A 39 -0.87 -13.59 15.80
CA ILE A 39 -0.63 -12.31 15.15
C ILE A 39 -0.40 -12.60 13.66
N PHE A 40 -1.13 -11.88 12.81
CA PHE A 40 -0.97 -11.97 11.36
C PHE A 40 -0.52 -10.62 10.81
N ASN A 41 0.53 -10.63 10.01
CA ASN A 41 0.83 -9.51 9.13
C ASN A 41 -0.10 -9.59 7.92
N LEU A 42 -0.63 -8.47 7.51
CA LEU A 42 -1.54 -8.38 6.36
C LEU A 42 -0.87 -7.68 5.20
N GLY A 43 -0.89 -8.31 4.04
CA GLY A 43 -0.29 -7.80 2.80
C GLY A 43 0.08 -8.91 1.83
N ASN A 44 0.89 -8.56 0.83
CA ASN A 44 1.47 -9.50 -0.13
C ASN A 44 2.99 -9.32 -0.12
N THR A 45 3.73 -10.42 0.05
CA THR A 45 5.20 -10.38 0.08
C THR A 45 5.80 -9.82 -1.21
N LYS A 46 5.11 -9.95 -2.36
CA LYS A 46 5.50 -9.37 -3.64
C LYS A 46 5.32 -7.86 -3.71
N ASP A 47 4.52 -7.27 -2.83
CA ASP A 47 4.25 -5.84 -2.77
C ASP A 47 5.11 -5.09 -1.74
N ASN A 48 6.18 -5.74 -1.26
CA ASN A 48 7.32 -5.02 -0.70
C ASN A 48 8.03 -4.29 -1.84
N ARG A 49 7.93 -2.97 -1.90
CA ARG A 49 8.48 -2.14 -2.97
C ARG A 49 9.37 -1.03 -2.41
N LYS A 50 10.35 -0.60 -3.20
CA LYS A 50 11.03 0.65 -2.93
C LYS A 50 10.12 1.82 -3.30
N LYS A 51 10.23 2.94 -2.60
CA LYS A 51 9.48 4.16 -2.93
C LYS A 51 9.71 4.59 -4.39
N SER A 52 10.94 4.44 -4.91
CA SER A 52 11.26 4.71 -6.31
C SER A 52 10.51 3.80 -7.30
N GLU A 53 10.37 2.52 -7.00
CA GLU A 53 9.63 1.58 -7.85
C GLU A 53 8.15 1.95 -7.97
N ILE A 54 7.56 2.42 -6.86
CA ILE A 54 6.15 2.88 -6.85
C ILE A 54 6.00 4.12 -7.74
N ALA A 55 6.92 5.07 -7.64
CA ALA A 55 6.91 6.27 -8.46
C ALA A 55 7.05 5.96 -9.96
N GLU A 56 7.92 5.00 -10.31
CA GLU A 56 8.05 4.56 -11.69
C GLU A 56 6.80 3.84 -12.21
N ILE A 57 6.11 3.05 -11.38
CA ILE A 57 4.82 2.46 -11.73
C ILE A 57 3.79 3.55 -12.02
N ILE A 58 3.70 4.58 -11.16
CA ILE A 58 2.79 5.69 -11.34
C ILE A 58 3.11 6.44 -12.65
N LYS A 59 4.38 6.75 -12.88
CA LYS A 59 4.81 7.45 -14.08
C LYS A 59 4.50 6.65 -15.34
N THR A 60 4.97 5.40 -15.39
CA THR A 60 4.90 4.60 -16.63
C THR A 60 3.48 4.18 -16.99
N LYS A 61 2.65 3.85 -15.99
CA LYS A 61 1.31 3.31 -16.25
C LYS A 61 0.20 4.36 -16.24
N PHE A 62 0.35 5.45 -15.47
CA PHE A 62 -0.78 6.34 -15.20
C PHE A 62 -0.53 7.81 -15.55
N ILE A 63 0.71 8.30 -15.39
CA ILE A 63 1.04 9.72 -15.59
C ILE A 63 2.37 9.84 -16.37
N PRO A 64 2.40 9.61 -17.69
CA PRO A 64 3.65 9.57 -18.47
C PRO A 64 4.52 10.83 -18.37
N ASN A 65 3.87 11.99 -18.18
CA ASN A 65 4.56 13.29 -18.08
C ASN A 65 4.90 13.66 -16.63
N LEU A 66 4.92 12.69 -15.69
CA LEU A 66 5.30 12.91 -14.31
C LEU A 66 6.82 13.16 -14.23
N GLU A 67 7.20 14.32 -13.72
CA GLU A 67 8.58 14.63 -13.37
C GLU A 67 8.85 14.10 -11.96
N ILE A 68 9.76 13.12 -11.83
CA ILE A 68 10.14 12.57 -10.54
C ILE A 68 11.44 13.21 -10.10
N LYS A 69 11.45 13.81 -8.92
CA LYS A 69 12.62 14.37 -8.27
C LYS A 69 12.94 13.56 -7.02
N TYR A 70 14.17 13.13 -6.90
CA TYR A 70 14.67 12.44 -5.70
C TYR A 70 15.35 13.45 -4.78
N SER A 71 14.76 13.71 -3.62
CA SER A 71 15.31 14.62 -2.60
C SER A 71 16.11 13.84 -1.57
N GLY A 72 17.27 14.38 -1.17
CA GLY A 72 18.34 13.60 -0.57
C GLY A 72 18.20 13.17 0.89
N LYS A 73 17.23 13.64 1.66
CA LYS A 73 17.07 13.18 3.05
C LYS A 73 15.61 12.89 3.36
N ASP A 74 15.33 11.64 3.70
CA ASP A 74 14.11 11.23 4.37
C ASP A 74 14.37 11.34 5.88
N GLU A 75 13.47 11.97 6.62
CA GLU A 75 13.51 11.99 8.08
C GLU A 75 13.25 10.59 8.64
N ASP A 76 12.44 9.79 7.94
CA ASP A 76 12.17 8.39 8.28
C ASP A 76 13.06 7.43 7.50
N LEU A 77 14.21 7.09 8.09
CA LEU A 77 15.19 6.17 7.54
C LEU A 77 14.80 4.69 7.66
N ARG A 78 13.65 4.36 8.23
CA ARG A 78 13.23 2.96 8.35
C ARG A 78 13.10 2.35 6.96
N SER A 79 13.71 1.17 6.78
CA SER A 79 13.65 0.40 5.55
C SER A 79 13.40 -1.05 5.93
N TYR A 80 12.26 -1.61 5.57
CA TYR A 80 11.89 -2.95 5.97
C TYR A 80 11.01 -3.63 4.93
N LYS A 81 11.09 -4.95 4.92
CA LYS A 81 10.18 -5.85 4.21
C LYS A 81 9.43 -6.69 5.22
N VAL A 82 8.24 -7.10 4.87
CA VAL A 82 7.38 -7.93 5.72
C VAL A 82 7.06 -9.23 5.00
N ASP A 83 7.13 -10.34 5.72
CA ASP A 83 6.63 -11.63 5.26
C ASP A 83 5.16 -11.77 5.64
N PHE A 84 4.32 -12.02 4.65
CA PHE A 84 2.89 -12.18 4.80
C PHE A 84 2.43 -13.64 4.63
N SER A 85 3.36 -14.57 4.49
CA SER A 85 3.06 -15.98 4.21
C SER A 85 2.23 -16.68 5.29
N LYS A 86 2.29 -16.19 6.54
CA LYS A 86 1.56 -16.80 7.66
C LYS A 86 0.05 -16.72 7.46
N ILE A 87 -0.49 -15.56 7.12
CA ILE A 87 -1.94 -15.41 6.93
C ILE A 87 -2.42 -16.23 5.72
N GLU A 88 -1.63 -16.26 4.65
CA GLU A 88 -1.93 -17.06 3.46
C GLU A 88 -2.00 -18.57 3.81
N LYS A 89 -0.98 -19.08 4.51
CA LYS A 89 -0.90 -20.52 4.85
C LYS A 89 -1.93 -20.94 5.89
N THR A 90 -2.25 -20.07 6.86
CA THR A 90 -3.13 -20.42 7.99
C THR A 90 -4.60 -20.25 7.62
N LEU A 91 -4.95 -19.22 6.86
CA LEU A 91 -6.33 -18.84 6.58
C LEU A 91 -6.69 -18.91 5.09
N ASP A 92 -5.77 -19.34 4.23
CA ASP A 92 -5.90 -19.25 2.76
C ASP A 92 -6.37 -17.86 2.31
N PHE A 93 -5.80 -16.84 2.95
CA PHE A 93 -6.12 -15.45 2.64
C PHE A 93 -5.12 -14.89 1.64
N LYS A 94 -5.64 -14.41 0.50
CA LYS A 94 -4.85 -13.75 -0.56
C LYS A 94 -5.46 -12.41 -0.89
N LEU A 95 -4.61 -11.44 -1.19
CA LEU A 95 -5.09 -10.16 -1.69
C LEU A 95 -5.74 -10.36 -3.07
N GLU A 96 -6.89 -9.75 -3.27
CA GLU A 96 -7.60 -9.74 -4.56
C GLU A 96 -7.17 -8.55 -5.42
N LYS A 97 -6.82 -7.44 -4.77
CA LYS A 97 -6.44 -6.22 -5.47
C LYS A 97 -4.93 -6.08 -5.53
N THR A 98 -4.38 -5.98 -6.73
CA THR A 98 -2.97 -5.66 -6.94
C THR A 98 -2.68 -4.21 -6.61
N LEU A 99 -1.41 -3.88 -6.35
CA LEU A 99 -0.97 -2.51 -6.09
C LEU A 99 -1.33 -1.57 -7.24
N GLU A 100 -1.16 -2.01 -8.48
CA GLU A 100 -1.47 -1.22 -9.67
C GLU A 100 -2.97 -0.89 -9.75
N LYS A 101 -3.85 -1.86 -9.50
CA LYS A 101 -5.31 -1.64 -9.46
C LYS A 101 -5.70 -0.68 -8.33
N ALA A 102 -5.04 -0.77 -7.19
CA ALA A 102 -5.26 0.16 -6.08
C ALA A 102 -4.88 1.60 -6.44
N ILE A 103 -3.74 1.78 -7.13
CA ILE A 103 -3.30 3.08 -7.63
C ILE A 103 -4.28 3.63 -8.68
N GLU A 104 -4.72 2.78 -9.61
CA GLU A 104 -5.70 3.15 -10.64
C GLU A 104 -7.00 3.66 -10.02
N GLU A 105 -7.55 2.94 -9.04
CA GLU A 105 -8.76 3.33 -8.33
C GLU A 105 -8.59 4.64 -7.56
N LEU A 106 -7.45 4.84 -6.92
CA LEU A 106 -7.15 6.09 -6.24
C LEU A 106 -7.11 7.27 -7.21
N ILE A 107 -6.42 7.11 -8.35
CA ILE A 107 -6.35 8.13 -9.39
C ILE A 107 -7.75 8.42 -9.95
N PHE A 108 -8.55 7.38 -10.20
CA PHE A 108 -9.94 7.55 -10.64
C PHE A 108 -10.75 8.33 -9.62
N SER A 109 -10.65 8.00 -8.34
CA SER A 109 -11.38 8.66 -7.25
C SER A 109 -11.00 10.14 -7.12
N ILE A 110 -9.71 10.47 -7.28
CA ILE A 110 -9.22 11.84 -7.25
C ILE A 110 -9.75 12.62 -8.47
N LYS A 111 -9.65 12.05 -9.67
CA LYS A 111 -10.12 12.69 -10.92
C LYS A 111 -11.63 12.95 -10.91
N ASN A 112 -12.40 12.07 -10.31
CA ASN A 112 -13.86 12.19 -10.18
C ASN A 112 -14.31 12.98 -8.94
N LYS A 113 -13.37 13.62 -8.24
CA LYS A 113 -13.63 14.48 -7.07
C LYS A 113 -14.42 13.78 -5.95
N PHE A 114 -14.22 12.48 -5.75
CA PHE A 114 -14.80 11.77 -4.61
C PHE A 114 -14.26 12.30 -3.28
N PHE A 115 -13.12 12.97 -3.31
CA PHE A 115 -12.57 13.76 -2.20
C PHE A 115 -12.82 15.24 -2.50
N VAL A 116 -13.65 15.89 -1.70
CA VAL A 116 -14.07 17.29 -1.91
C VAL A 116 -12.90 18.26 -1.69
N ASP A 117 -12.00 17.95 -0.78
CA ASP A 117 -10.88 18.80 -0.42
C ASP A 117 -9.65 17.91 -0.09
N LEU A 118 -8.76 17.76 -1.07
CA LEU A 118 -7.54 16.95 -0.92
C LEU A 118 -6.52 17.57 0.04
N ASP A 119 -6.59 18.88 0.27
CA ASP A 119 -5.68 19.58 1.16
C ASP A 119 -6.16 19.59 2.62
N ASN A 120 -7.34 19.05 2.90
CA ASN A 120 -7.87 18.96 4.24
C ASN A 120 -6.92 18.16 5.15
N LEU A 121 -6.66 18.70 6.34
CA LEU A 121 -5.75 18.11 7.33
C LEU A 121 -6.10 16.68 7.71
N LYS A 122 -7.37 16.26 7.63
CA LYS A 122 -7.80 14.89 7.88
C LYS A 122 -7.22 13.85 6.90
N PHE A 123 -6.71 14.29 5.73
CA PHE A 123 -6.05 13.43 4.75
C PHE A 123 -4.52 13.51 4.80
N LYS A 124 -3.96 14.31 5.73
CA LYS A 124 -2.51 14.44 5.92
C LYS A 124 -2.08 13.61 7.12
N ASN A 125 -1.01 12.86 6.95
CA ASN A 125 -0.33 12.23 8.08
C ASN A 125 0.45 13.33 8.82
N ASN A 126 0.12 13.57 10.09
CA ASN A 126 0.89 14.43 10.98
C ASN A 126 2.05 13.64 11.58
#